data_7fa2fa59a27dc42835d20c966c2d2286
#
_entry.id   7fa2fa59a27dc42835d20c966c2d2286
#
_cell.length_a   1.000
_cell.length_b   1.000
_cell.length_c   1.000
_cell.angle_alpha   90.00
_cell.angle_beta   90.00
_cell.angle_gamma   90.00
#
_symmetry.space_group_name_H-M   'P 1'
#
loop_
_entity.id
_entity.type
_entity.pdbx_description
1 polymer ?
#
loop_
_entity_poly.entity_id
_entity_poly.type
_entity_poly.pdbx_seq_one_letter_code
_entity_poly.pdbx_strand_id
1 'polypeptide(L)'
;VFCFFFYLCTKKLRQSKKMVEINEYRKELKSRIIDYAMGEFYKRGVRAVKMDEISQGLHVSKRTVYEIFGDKEELLLAGLKIKSLEMREKLETYSCNVAHNVVDIIGYFYKLQMEVNSMVGVAFYEEIHRMPRVIEFFKQEHEREFADRVKFLKAGVEERLFCQDIDYSLTMELLSASMSEIMRNQIYKKYSMQQIFDNFFLVIIRGFCTERGAALLNKVIE
;
A
#
# COMPACT_ATOMS: atom_id res chain seq x y z
N VAL A 1 -3.62 4.77 2.06
CA VAL A 1 -2.88 5.62 1.11
C VAL A 1 -1.43 5.73 1.52
N PHE A 2 -1.12 6.00 2.80
CA PHE A 2 0.25 6.07 3.30
C PHE A 2 1.05 4.80 3.05
N CYS A 3 0.45 3.64 3.29
CA CYS A 3 1.08 2.34 3.11
C CYS A 3 1.36 2.00 1.64
N PHE A 4 0.49 2.46 0.73
CA PHE A 4 0.55 2.08 -0.68
C PHE A 4 1.52 2.91 -1.52
N PHE A 5 1.81 4.14 -1.10
CA PHE A 5 2.74 5.01 -1.81
C PHE A 5 4.20 4.52 -1.75
N PHE A 6 4.47 3.55 -0.89
CA PHE A 6 5.81 3.25 -0.43
C PHE A 6 6.38 1.88 -0.87
N TYR A 7 5.83 1.21 -1.86
CA TYR A 7 6.26 -0.15 -2.23
C TYR A 7 7.04 -0.21 -3.55
N LEU A 8 8.34 -0.15 -3.49
CA LEU A 8 9.21 -0.50 -4.60
C LEU A 8 10.47 -1.23 -4.09
N CYS A 9 10.50 -2.53 -4.36
CA CYS A 9 11.64 -3.45 -4.39
C CYS A 9 12.38 -3.83 -3.09
N THR A 10 12.30 -5.10 -2.68
CA THR A 10 13.41 -5.84 -2.03
C THR A 10 13.30 -7.35 -2.20
N LYS A 11 14.46 -8.03 -2.26
CA LYS A 11 14.66 -9.47 -2.52
C LYS A 11 14.38 -10.37 -1.30
N LYS A 12 13.89 -11.58 -1.62
CA LYS A 12 13.61 -12.84 -0.89
C LYS A 12 14.36 -13.14 0.40
N LEU A 13 13.61 -13.73 1.35
CA LEU A 13 14.09 -14.76 2.28
C LEU A 13 13.06 -15.91 2.40
N ARG A 14 13.55 -17.15 2.21
CA ARG A 14 12.82 -18.41 2.37
C ARG A 14 12.83 -18.89 3.81
N GLN A 15 11.75 -19.44 4.33
CA GLN A 15 11.77 -20.34 5.49
C GLN A 15 10.94 -21.62 5.29
N SER A 16 11.42 -22.68 5.97
CA SER A 16 11.18 -24.10 5.77
C SER A 16 9.89 -24.66 6.40
N LYS A 17 9.43 -25.80 5.83
CA LYS A 17 8.25 -26.60 6.20
C LYS A 17 8.49 -27.47 7.44
N LYS A 18 7.54 -27.48 8.41
CA LYS A 18 6.90 -28.65 9.05
C LYS A 18 6.14 -28.26 10.32
N MET A 19 4.82 -28.31 10.23
CA MET A 19 3.78 -28.65 11.25
C MET A 19 2.42 -28.36 10.57
N VAL A 20 1.95 -29.33 9.74
CA VAL A 20 1.29 -28.92 8.50
C VAL A 20 -0.24 -28.85 8.56
N GLU A 21 -1.00 -29.67 9.27
CA GLU A 21 -2.47 -29.72 9.00
C GLU A 21 -3.34 -28.85 9.92
N ILE A 22 -3.11 -28.81 11.22
CA ILE A 22 -3.88 -27.94 12.13
C ILE A 22 -3.47 -26.47 11.93
N ASN A 23 -2.23 -26.25 11.52
CA ASN A 23 -1.68 -24.93 11.25
C ASN A 23 -2.19 -24.36 9.91
N GLU A 24 -2.47 -25.22 8.93
CA GLU A 24 -3.00 -24.80 7.61
C GLU A 24 -4.45 -24.32 7.72
N TYR A 25 -5.35 -25.07 8.36
CA TYR A 25 -6.73 -24.62 8.57
C TYR A 25 -6.80 -23.28 9.34
N ARG A 26 -6.00 -23.15 10.40
CA ARG A 26 -5.98 -21.90 11.18
C ARG A 26 -5.39 -20.74 10.38
N LYS A 27 -4.40 -21.00 9.53
CA LYS A 27 -3.81 -20.01 8.62
C LYS A 27 -4.79 -19.59 7.54
N GLU A 28 -5.50 -20.54 6.94
CA GLU A 28 -6.53 -20.26 5.95
C GLU A 28 -7.70 -19.46 6.55
N LEU A 29 -8.18 -19.88 7.73
CA LEU A 29 -9.23 -19.15 8.44
C LEU A 29 -8.79 -17.72 8.79
N LYS A 30 -7.55 -17.54 9.23
CA LYS A 30 -6.97 -16.22 9.51
C LYS A 30 -6.97 -15.34 8.26
N SER A 31 -6.58 -15.85 7.10
CA SER A 31 -6.63 -15.13 5.82
C SER A 31 -8.05 -14.72 5.45
N ARG A 32 -9.00 -15.66 5.52
CA ARG A 32 -10.42 -15.40 5.23
C ARG A 32 -11.03 -14.33 6.13
N ILE A 33 -10.68 -14.32 7.43
CA ILE A 33 -11.13 -13.29 8.37
C ILE A 33 -10.56 -11.93 7.98
N ILE A 34 -9.28 -11.86 7.64
CA ILE A 34 -8.62 -10.62 7.22
C ILE A 34 -9.25 -10.09 5.93
N ASP A 35 -9.41 -10.93 4.90
CA ASP A 35 -9.95 -10.48 3.61
C ASP A 35 -11.37 -9.95 3.73
N TYR A 36 -12.22 -10.66 4.48
CA TYR A 36 -13.59 -10.22 4.75
C TYR A 36 -13.60 -8.90 5.54
N ALA A 37 -12.83 -8.83 6.62
CA ALA A 37 -12.78 -7.64 7.48
C ALA A 37 -12.24 -6.42 6.72
N MET A 38 -11.16 -6.57 5.95
CA MET A 38 -10.60 -5.47 5.17
C MET A 38 -11.56 -4.98 4.09
N GLY A 39 -12.31 -5.88 3.43
CA GLY A 39 -13.35 -5.50 2.50
C GLY A 39 -14.47 -4.66 3.15
N GLU A 40 -14.89 -5.02 4.36
CA GLU A 40 -15.88 -4.25 5.11
C GLU A 40 -15.31 -2.93 5.67
N PHE A 41 -14.07 -2.96 6.18
CA PHE A 41 -13.38 -1.75 6.65
C PHE A 41 -13.21 -0.72 5.52
N TYR A 42 -12.81 -1.15 4.33
CA TYR A 42 -12.67 -0.26 3.18
C TYR A 42 -13.98 0.41 2.81
N LYS A 43 -15.09 -0.33 2.80
CA LYS A 43 -16.40 0.20 2.40
C LYS A 43 -17.03 1.11 3.44
N ARG A 44 -16.98 0.71 4.71
CA ARG A 44 -17.81 1.28 5.80
C ARG A 44 -17.02 2.06 6.84
N GLY A 45 -15.67 1.98 6.82
CA GLY A 45 -14.80 2.43 7.91
C GLY A 45 -14.67 1.37 9.00
N VAL A 46 -13.61 1.51 9.81
CA VAL A 46 -13.26 0.53 10.88
C VAL A 46 -14.27 0.58 12.03
N ARG A 47 -14.74 1.79 12.39
CA ARG A 47 -15.65 1.98 13.53
C ARG A 47 -17.01 1.33 13.32
N ALA A 48 -17.56 1.46 12.12
CA ALA A 48 -18.87 0.95 11.75
C ALA A 48 -18.95 -0.57 11.74
N VAL A 49 -17.84 -1.28 11.52
CA VAL A 49 -17.79 -2.74 11.45
C VAL A 49 -17.59 -3.33 12.83
N LYS A 50 -18.44 -4.31 13.21
CA LYS A 50 -18.34 -5.03 14.50
C LYS A 50 -17.69 -6.39 14.30
N MET A 51 -16.92 -6.86 15.28
CA MET A 51 -16.32 -8.21 15.29
C MET A 51 -17.38 -9.31 15.15
N ASP A 52 -18.57 -9.07 15.71
CA ASP A 52 -19.70 -9.98 15.60
C ASP A 52 -20.23 -10.10 14.17
N GLU A 53 -20.27 -9.00 13.41
CA GLU A 53 -20.67 -8.99 11.99
C GLU A 53 -19.65 -9.79 11.16
N ILE A 54 -18.36 -9.67 11.46
CA ILE A 54 -17.30 -10.44 10.79
C ILE A 54 -17.49 -11.94 11.05
N SER A 55 -17.73 -12.33 12.30
CA SER A 55 -17.94 -13.74 12.64
C SER A 55 -19.19 -14.33 11.97
N GLN A 56 -20.28 -13.57 11.93
CA GLN A 56 -21.52 -13.96 11.27
C GLN A 56 -21.36 -14.10 9.75
N GLY A 57 -20.71 -13.11 9.11
CA GLY A 57 -20.49 -13.12 7.66
C GLY A 57 -19.61 -14.28 7.17
N LEU A 58 -18.75 -14.80 8.05
CA LEU A 58 -17.89 -15.96 7.76
C LEU A 58 -18.43 -17.30 8.28
N HIS A 59 -19.57 -17.29 8.98
CA HIS A 59 -20.13 -18.47 9.65
C HIS A 59 -19.16 -19.13 10.63
N VAL A 60 -18.39 -18.33 11.36
CA VAL A 60 -17.47 -18.79 12.42
C VAL A 60 -17.92 -18.28 13.80
N SER A 61 -17.49 -18.96 14.87
CA SER A 61 -17.84 -18.48 16.19
C SER A 61 -17.15 -17.15 16.53
N LYS A 62 -17.85 -16.26 17.25
CA LYS A 62 -17.28 -15.02 17.78
C LYS A 62 -16.00 -15.30 18.57
N ARG A 63 -16.01 -16.33 19.41
CA ARG A 63 -14.86 -16.78 20.20
C ARG A 63 -13.63 -17.04 19.31
N THR A 64 -13.83 -17.73 18.18
CA THR A 64 -12.75 -18.05 17.23
C THR A 64 -12.09 -16.78 16.68
N VAL A 65 -12.89 -15.77 16.32
CA VAL A 65 -12.34 -14.50 15.79
C VAL A 65 -11.51 -13.77 16.85
N TYR A 66 -12.00 -13.73 18.10
CA TYR A 66 -11.27 -13.10 19.21
C TYR A 66 -10.04 -13.90 19.66
N GLU A 67 -10.05 -15.23 19.56
CA GLU A 67 -8.86 -16.06 19.82
C GLU A 67 -7.74 -15.87 18.77
N ILE A 68 -8.09 -15.46 17.55
CA ILE A 68 -7.12 -15.22 16.48
C ILE A 68 -6.58 -13.78 16.51
N PHE A 69 -7.41 -12.78 16.83
CA PHE A 69 -7.06 -11.37 16.67
C PHE A 69 -7.25 -10.51 17.93
N GLY A 70 -7.56 -11.07 19.07
CA GLY A 70 -7.73 -10.30 20.30
C GLY A 70 -8.76 -9.15 20.19
N ASP A 71 -8.47 -8.16 19.37
CA ASP A 71 -9.34 -7.01 19.12
C ASP A 71 -9.39 -6.60 17.63
N LYS A 72 -10.26 -5.62 17.33
CA LYS A 72 -10.48 -5.12 15.97
C LYS A 72 -9.28 -4.33 15.43
N GLU A 73 -8.52 -3.67 16.28
CA GLU A 73 -7.32 -2.94 15.87
C GLU A 73 -6.18 -3.89 15.48
N GLU A 74 -6.04 -5.00 16.21
CA GLU A 74 -5.09 -6.07 15.83
C GLU A 74 -5.47 -6.72 14.49
N LEU A 75 -6.76 -6.96 14.27
CA LEU A 75 -7.26 -7.45 12.99
C LEU A 75 -6.96 -6.45 11.85
N LEU A 76 -7.22 -5.17 12.06
CA LEU A 76 -6.90 -4.12 11.10
C LEU A 76 -5.40 -4.08 10.78
N LEU A 77 -4.54 -4.07 11.79
CA LEU A 77 -3.08 -4.05 11.61
C LEU A 77 -2.58 -5.30 10.87
N ALA A 78 -3.12 -6.48 11.20
CA ALA A 78 -2.80 -7.70 10.46
C ALA A 78 -3.24 -7.60 9.00
N GLY A 79 -4.42 -7.03 8.73
CA GLY A 79 -4.92 -6.78 7.38
C GLY A 79 -4.04 -5.80 6.61
N LEU A 80 -3.67 -4.67 7.20
CA LEU A 80 -2.78 -3.70 6.58
C LEU A 80 -1.42 -4.32 6.23
N LYS A 81 -0.84 -5.13 7.11
CA LYS A 81 0.43 -5.85 6.84
C LYS A 81 0.30 -6.81 5.66
N ILE A 82 -0.77 -7.58 5.58
CA ILE A 82 -0.99 -8.54 4.49
C ILE A 82 -1.20 -7.78 3.17
N LYS A 83 -2.05 -6.76 3.15
CA LYS A 83 -2.28 -5.96 1.92
C LYS A 83 -1.02 -5.25 1.46
N SER A 84 -0.18 -4.83 2.39
CA SER A 84 1.17 -4.33 2.13
C SER A 84 2.04 -5.36 1.41
N LEU A 85 2.12 -6.59 1.95
CA LEU A 85 2.92 -7.66 1.38
C LEU A 85 2.40 -8.09 0.00
N GLU A 86 1.09 -8.23 -0.17
CA GLU A 86 0.45 -8.55 -1.46
C GLU A 86 0.80 -7.52 -2.54
N MET A 87 0.76 -6.23 -2.20
CA MET A 87 1.14 -5.15 -3.11
C MET A 87 2.61 -5.29 -3.53
N ARG A 88 3.49 -5.55 -2.56
CA ARG A 88 4.92 -5.77 -2.83
C ARG A 88 5.14 -6.96 -3.76
N GLU A 89 4.55 -8.10 -3.46
CA GLU A 89 4.68 -9.32 -4.27
C GLU A 89 4.18 -9.10 -5.70
N LYS A 90 3.08 -8.37 -5.89
CA LYS A 90 2.59 -7.99 -7.22
C LYS A 90 3.62 -7.14 -7.98
N LEU A 91 4.20 -6.13 -7.34
CA LEU A 91 5.19 -5.25 -7.95
C LEU A 91 6.50 -5.99 -8.26
N GLU A 92 6.98 -6.85 -7.35
CA GLU A 92 8.15 -7.70 -7.59
C GLU A 92 7.92 -8.67 -8.74
N THR A 93 6.76 -9.32 -8.78
CA THR A 93 6.39 -10.24 -9.85
C THR A 93 6.34 -9.53 -11.20
N TYR A 94 5.72 -8.35 -11.24
CA TYR A 94 5.65 -7.53 -12.44
C TYR A 94 7.04 -7.05 -12.88
N SER A 95 7.84 -6.56 -11.94
CA SER A 95 9.21 -6.10 -12.19
C SER A 95 10.11 -7.20 -12.76
N CYS A 96 9.96 -8.44 -12.27
CA CYS A 96 10.79 -9.56 -12.72
C CYS A 96 10.36 -10.17 -14.06
N ASN A 97 9.07 -10.12 -14.40
CA ASN A 97 8.51 -10.91 -15.49
C ASN A 97 7.98 -10.07 -16.67
N VAL A 98 7.65 -8.80 -16.45
CA VAL A 98 6.91 -7.97 -17.42
C VAL A 98 7.57 -6.63 -17.67
N ALA A 99 8.00 -5.92 -16.62
CA ALA A 99 8.54 -4.58 -16.75
C ALA A 99 9.88 -4.57 -17.54
N HIS A 100 10.03 -3.61 -18.41
CA HIS A 100 11.26 -3.37 -19.17
C HIS A 100 12.12 -2.26 -18.59
N ASN A 101 11.53 -1.42 -17.72
CA ASN A 101 12.17 -0.25 -17.11
C ASN A 101 11.40 0.22 -15.85
N VAL A 102 11.98 1.16 -15.12
CA VAL A 102 11.37 1.69 -13.88
C VAL A 102 10.04 2.39 -14.11
N VAL A 103 9.81 2.99 -15.29
CA VAL A 103 8.56 3.70 -15.60
C VAL A 103 7.39 2.73 -15.75
N ASP A 104 7.63 1.53 -16.32
CA ASP A 104 6.61 0.48 -16.39
C ASP A 104 6.15 0.07 -14.99
N ILE A 105 7.09 -0.04 -14.03
CA ILE A 105 6.79 -0.39 -12.63
C ILE A 105 5.97 0.72 -11.96
N ILE A 106 6.30 1.99 -12.20
CA ILE A 106 5.53 3.14 -11.71
C ILE A 106 4.11 3.14 -12.28
N GLY A 107 3.95 2.89 -13.58
CA GLY A 107 2.64 2.79 -14.22
C GLY A 107 1.79 1.66 -13.65
N TYR A 108 2.39 0.49 -13.43
CA TYR A 108 1.70 -0.64 -12.81
C TYR A 108 1.31 -0.34 -11.36
N PHE A 109 2.21 0.27 -10.57
CA PHE A 109 1.91 0.75 -9.23
C PHE A 109 0.72 1.73 -9.23
N TYR A 110 0.72 2.71 -10.15
CA TYR A 110 -0.37 3.65 -10.29
C TYR A 110 -1.72 2.94 -10.55
N LYS A 111 -1.77 1.97 -11.47
CA LYS A 111 -2.98 1.19 -11.78
C LYS A 111 -3.49 0.43 -10.55
N LEU A 112 -2.60 -0.29 -9.85
CA LEU A 112 -2.96 -1.00 -8.62
C LEU A 112 -3.49 -0.04 -7.52
N GLN A 113 -2.90 1.14 -7.43
CA GLN A 113 -3.33 2.14 -6.45
C GLN A 113 -4.71 2.71 -6.78
N MET A 114 -5.03 2.91 -8.05
CA MET A 114 -6.35 3.35 -8.48
C MET A 114 -7.42 2.29 -8.20
N GLU A 115 -7.12 1.02 -8.42
CA GLU A 115 -8.00 -0.09 -8.05
C GLU A 115 -8.32 -0.07 -6.54
N VAL A 116 -7.31 0.05 -5.69
CA VAL A 116 -7.52 0.12 -4.23
C VAL A 116 -8.31 1.37 -3.85
N ASN A 117 -7.96 2.53 -4.38
CA ASN A 117 -8.64 3.79 -4.07
C ASN A 117 -10.12 3.77 -4.46
N SER A 118 -10.50 3.03 -5.52
CA SER A 118 -11.90 2.88 -5.93
C SER A 118 -12.74 2.09 -4.93
N MET A 119 -12.11 1.25 -4.11
CA MET A 119 -12.79 0.41 -3.10
C MET A 119 -12.86 1.06 -1.73
N VAL A 120 -12.01 2.07 -1.47
CA VAL A 120 -11.83 2.63 -0.12
C VAL A 120 -12.67 3.89 0.08
N GLY A 121 -13.60 3.82 1.01
CA GLY A 121 -14.43 4.95 1.42
C GLY A 121 -13.67 5.98 2.27
N VAL A 122 -14.16 7.22 2.27
CA VAL A 122 -13.60 8.35 3.04
C VAL A 122 -13.51 8.04 4.54
N ALA A 123 -14.49 7.34 5.10
CA ALA A 123 -14.51 6.96 6.52
C ALA A 123 -13.28 6.13 6.92
N PHE A 124 -12.84 5.21 6.06
CA PHE A 124 -11.64 4.41 6.33
C PHE A 124 -10.39 5.29 6.46
N TYR A 125 -10.17 6.20 5.49
CA TYR A 125 -9.04 7.14 5.54
C TYR A 125 -9.08 8.01 6.80
N GLU A 126 -10.25 8.54 7.15
CA GLU A 126 -10.42 9.39 8.33
C GLU A 126 -10.07 8.68 9.63
N GLU A 127 -10.44 7.40 9.73
CA GLU A 127 -10.26 6.63 10.96
C GLU A 127 -8.82 6.13 11.14
N ILE A 128 -8.20 5.56 10.09
CA ILE A 128 -6.85 4.99 10.19
C ILE A 128 -5.79 6.05 10.51
N HIS A 129 -5.98 7.29 10.05
CA HIS A 129 -5.05 8.39 10.35
C HIS A 129 -5.22 9.02 11.74
N ARG A 130 -6.16 8.50 12.53
CA ARG A 130 -6.36 8.85 13.94
C ARG A 130 -6.00 7.73 14.91
N MET A 131 -5.59 6.57 14.40
CA MET A 131 -5.22 5.40 15.18
C MET A 131 -3.70 5.37 15.40
N PRO A 132 -3.20 5.57 16.65
CA PRO A 132 -1.75 5.71 16.90
C PRO A 132 -0.94 4.50 16.45
N ARG A 133 -1.44 3.27 16.67
CA ARG A 133 -0.76 2.03 16.27
C ARG A 133 -0.66 1.90 14.75
N VAL A 134 -1.67 2.38 14.02
CA VAL A 134 -1.67 2.38 12.55
C VAL A 134 -0.70 3.42 12.01
N ILE A 135 -0.66 4.61 12.61
CA ILE A 135 0.29 5.67 12.25
C ILE A 135 1.72 5.18 12.47
N GLU A 136 1.99 4.57 13.61
CA GLU A 136 3.32 4.01 13.92
C GLU A 136 3.70 2.87 12.96
N PHE A 137 2.76 1.99 12.62
CA PHE A 137 2.98 0.98 11.59
C PHE A 137 3.39 1.59 10.25
N PHE A 138 2.71 2.62 9.78
CA PHE A 138 3.06 3.28 8.53
C PHE A 138 4.42 3.97 8.57
N LYS A 139 4.78 4.57 9.71
CA LYS A 139 6.08 5.18 9.92
C LYS A 139 7.21 4.14 9.83
N GLN A 140 7.07 3.02 10.52
CA GLN A 140 8.05 1.93 10.49
C GLN A 140 8.21 1.34 9.09
N GLU A 141 7.10 1.13 8.35
CA GLU A 141 7.16 0.68 6.96
C GLU A 141 7.88 1.72 6.08
N HIS A 142 7.63 3.01 6.29
CA HIS A 142 8.34 4.07 5.59
C HIS A 142 9.84 4.02 5.83
N GLU A 143 10.26 4.01 7.08
CA GLU A 143 11.68 3.98 7.47
C GLU A 143 12.40 2.75 6.92
N ARG A 144 11.74 1.59 7.00
CA ARG A 144 12.30 0.32 6.52
C ARG A 144 12.57 0.31 5.01
N GLU A 145 11.75 0.98 4.23
CA GLU A 145 11.79 0.89 2.76
C GLU A 145 12.39 2.13 2.08
N PHE A 146 12.71 3.14 2.86
CA PHE A 146 13.20 4.42 2.32
C PHE A 146 14.43 4.26 1.40
N ALA A 147 15.43 3.51 1.86
CA ALA A 147 16.66 3.28 1.10
C ALA A 147 16.40 2.55 -0.24
N ASP A 148 15.51 1.57 -0.23
CA ASP A 148 15.19 0.80 -1.45
C ASP A 148 14.45 1.67 -2.47
N ARG A 149 13.61 2.59 -2.03
CA ARG A 149 12.90 3.52 -2.92
C ARG A 149 13.86 4.52 -3.56
N VAL A 150 14.77 5.08 -2.77
CA VAL A 150 15.82 5.96 -3.31
C VAL A 150 16.67 5.19 -4.33
N LYS A 151 17.02 3.93 -4.04
CA LYS A 151 17.75 3.07 -4.98
C LYS A 151 16.95 2.81 -6.26
N PHE A 152 15.65 2.56 -6.16
CA PHE A 152 14.78 2.40 -7.31
C PHE A 152 14.75 3.65 -8.21
N LEU A 153 14.64 4.86 -7.62
CA LEU A 153 14.68 6.09 -8.40
C LEU A 153 16.06 6.33 -9.06
N LYS A 154 17.14 5.97 -8.37
CA LYS A 154 18.50 6.01 -8.95
C LYS A 154 18.67 5.03 -10.11
N ALA A 155 18.03 3.87 -10.09
CA ALA A 155 18.00 2.96 -11.24
C ALA A 155 17.36 3.63 -12.47
N GLY A 156 16.34 4.46 -12.27
CA GLY A 156 15.75 5.25 -13.36
C GLY A 156 16.71 6.29 -13.96
N VAL A 157 17.65 6.81 -13.16
CA VAL A 157 18.74 7.66 -13.67
C VAL A 157 19.71 6.83 -14.52
N GLU A 158 20.09 5.63 -14.06
CA GLU A 158 20.95 4.70 -14.82
C GLU A 158 20.31 4.30 -16.15
N GLU A 159 18.98 4.13 -16.18
CA GLU A 159 18.20 3.90 -17.40
C GLU A 159 18.01 5.15 -18.29
N ARG A 160 18.48 6.33 -17.86
CA ARG A 160 18.30 7.63 -18.51
C ARG A 160 16.84 8.03 -18.70
N LEU A 161 15.98 7.59 -17.80
CA LEU A 161 14.57 7.94 -17.76
C LEU A 161 14.28 9.04 -16.74
N PHE A 162 15.17 9.22 -15.76
CA PHE A 162 15.10 10.26 -14.73
C PHE A 162 16.32 11.16 -14.77
N CYS A 163 16.14 12.43 -14.38
CA CYS A 163 17.17 13.45 -14.33
C CYS A 163 18.23 13.13 -13.27
N GLN A 164 19.51 13.37 -13.57
CA GLN A 164 20.62 13.02 -12.67
C GLN A 164 20.93 14.09 -11.60
N ASP A 165 20.44 15.30 -11.79
CA ASP A 165 20.70 16.48 -10.96
C ASP A 165 19.68 16.67 -9.82
N ILE A 166 18.86 15.65 -9.56
CA ILE A 166 17.85 15.66 -8.52
C ILE A 166 18.34 14.88 -7.28
N ASP A 167 18.18 15.47 -6.10
CA ASP A 167 18.32 14.74 -4.83
C ASP A 167 17.07 13.91 -4.56
N TYR A 168 17.14 12.63 -4.93
CA TYR A 168 16.03 11.70 -4.74
C TYR A 168 15.75 11.38 -3.29
N SER A 169 16.72 11.51 -2.38
CA SER A 169 16.48 11.33 -0.95
C SER A 169 15.62 12.47 -0.41
N LEU A 170 15.99 13.71 -0.72
CA LEU A 170 15.21 14.90 -0.35
C LEU A 170 13.82 14.86 -1.01
N THR A 171 13.74 14.49 -2.29
CA THR A 171 12.46 14.37 -3.02
C THR A 171 11.52 13.38 -2.34
N MET A 172 12.02 12.22 -1.92
CA MET A 172 11.22 11.21 -1.23
C MET A 172 10.77 11.66 0.17
N GLU A 173 11.60 12.38 0.89
CA GLU A 173 11.22 12.96 2.18
C GLU A 173 10.11 14.02 2.03
N LEU A 174 10.27 14.94 1.08
CA LEU A 174 9.27 15.98 0.80
C LEU A 174 7.93 15.35 0.35
N LEU A 175 7.99 14.33 -0.50
CA LEU A 175 6.82 13.60 -0.95
C LEU A 175 6.09 12.94 0.22
N SER A 176 6.82 12.29 1.13
CA SER A 176 6.28 11.66 2.33
C SER A 176 5.65 12.68 3.28
N ALA A 177 6.34 13.80 3.53
CA ALA A 177 5.85 14.87 4.37
C ALA A 177 4.57 15.50 3.80
N SER A 178 4.55 15.76 2.49
CA SER A 178 3.37 16.31 1.81
C SER A 178 2.18 15.36 1.85
N MET A 179 2.39 14.06 1.67
CA MET A 179 1.33 13.07 1.77
C MET A 179 0.79 12.98 3.22
N SER A 180 1.67 13.06 4.22
CA SER A 180 1.27 13.14 5.64
C SER A 180 0.37 14.34 5.90
N GLU A 181 0.70 15.49 5.32
CA GLU A 181 -0.07 16.72 5.46
C GLU A 181 -1.41 16.64 4.73
N ILE A 182 -1.46 16.04 3.53
CA ILE A 182 -2.71 15.77 2.80
C ILE A 182 -3.68 14.96 3.67
N MET A 183 -3.17 13.96 4.36
CA MET A 183 -3.99 13.11 5.23
C MET A 183 -4.39 13.83 6.52
N ARG A 184 -3.48 14.52 7.18
CA ARG A 184 -3.74 15.30 8.40
C ARG A 184 -4.81 16.35 8.19
N ASN A 185 -4.74 17.10 7.10
CA ASN A 185 -5.72 18.13 6.74
C ASN A 185 -6.97 17.60 6.04
N GLN A 186 -7.09 16.27 5.91
CA GLN A 186 -8.27 15.62 5.34
C GLN A 186 -8.62 16.13 3.93
N ILE A 187 -7.60 16.44 3.11
CA ILE A 187 -7.78 16.98 1.75
C ILE A 187 -8.61 16.01 0.89
N TYR A 188 -8.53 14.71 1.17
CA TYR A 188 -9.35 13.65 0.54
C TYR A 188 -10.87 13.78 0.76
N LYS A 189 -11.32 14.67 1.66
CA LYS A 189 -12.75 15.01 1.78
C LYS A 189 -13.22 16.00 0.72
N LYS A 190 -12.30 16.82 0.22
CA LYS A 190 -12.58 17.84 -0.81
C LYS A 190 -12.28 17.34 -2.22
N TYR A 191 -11.23 16.53 -2.35
CA TYR A 191 -10.77 15.98 -3.62
C TYR A 191 -10.70 14.47 -3.52
N SER A 192 -11.10 13.74 -4.57
CA SER A 192 -10.95 12.28 -4.58
C SER A 192 -9.48 11.87 -4.50
N MET A 193 -9.22 10.66 -4.01
CA MET A 193 -7.85 10.15 -3.98
C MET A 193 -7.24 10.05 -5.38
N GLN A 194 -8.04 9.78 -6.40
CA GLN A 194 -7.59 9.83 -7.78
C GLN A 194 -7.10 11.24 -8.16
N GLN A 195 -7.90 12.28 -7.90
CA GLN A 195 -7.49 13.67 -8.16
C GLN A 195 -6.19 14.04 -7.43
N ILE A 196 -6.01 13.58 -6.19
CA ILE A 196 -4.78 13.80 -5.43
C ILE A 196 -3.60 13.08 -6.10
N PHE A 197 -3.76 11.84 -6.53
CA PHE A 197 -2.71 11.10 -7.22
C PHE A 197 -2.35 11.74 -8.57
N ASP A 198 -3.33 12.11 -9.37
CA ASP A 198 -3.11 12.70 -10.69
C ASP A 198 -2.42 14.07 -10.61
N ASN A 199 -2.82 14.90 -9.64
CA ASN A 199 -2.35 16.30 -9.53
C ASN A 199 -1.18 16.48 -8.55
N PHE A 200 -0.83 15.47 -7.79
CA PHE A 200 0.31 15.53 -6.89
C PHE A 200 1.38 14.48 -7.25
N PHE A 201 1.04 13.19 -7.19
CA PHE A 201 2.01 12.12 -7.43
C PHE A 201 2.54 12.12 -8.87
N LEU A 202 1.65 12.10 -9.87
CA LEU A 202 2.07 12.08 -11.28
C LEU A 202 2.79 13.36 -11.68
N VAL A 203 2.43 14.51 -11.11
CA VAL A 203 3.12 15.78 -11.37
C VAL A 203 4.56 15.72 -10.86
N ILE A 204 4.78 15.19 -9.67
CA ILE A 204 6.14 15.02 -9.12
C ILE A 204 6.94 14.01 -9.96
N ILE A 205 6.35 12.86 -10.30
CA ILE A 205 7.02 11.86 -11.15
C ILE A 205 7.40 12.47 -12.50
N ARG A 206 6.49 13.20 -13.15
CA ARG A 206 6.81 13.91 -14.41
C ARG A 206 7.92 14.93 -14.25
N GLY A 207 7.98 15.62 -13.10
CA GLY A 207 8.96 16.66 -12.81
C GLY A 207 10.41 16.18 -12.77
N PHE A 208 10.64 14.91 -12.49
CA PHE A 208 11.98 14.33 -12.52
C PHE A 208 12.25 13.40 -13.72
N CYS A 209 11.27 13.20 -14.60
CA CYS A 209 11.48 12.48 -15.84
C CYS A 209 12.32 13.27 -16.83
N THR A 210 13.17 12.57 -17.59
CA THR A 210 13.69 13.08 -18.88
C THR A 210 12.54 13.13 -19.90
N GLU A 211 12.75 13.76 -21.07
CA GLU A 211 11.75 13.73 -22.16
C GLU A 211 11.35 12.30 -22.52
N ARG A 212 12.33 11.38 -22.59
CA ARG A 212 12.08 9.97 -22.85
C ARG A 212 11.27 9.31 -21.74
N GLY A 213 11.61 9.59 -20.48
CA GLY A 213 10.87 9.09 -19.30
C GLY A 213 9.43 9.58 -19.29
N ALA A 214 9.20 10.87 -19.55
CA ALA A 214 7.87 11.47 -19.60
C ALA A 214 7.01 10.89 -20.73
N ALA A 215 7.59 10.66 -21.92
CA ALA A 215 6.88 10.03 -23.03
C ALA A 215 6.45 8.58 -22.72
N LEU A 216 7.30 7.80 -22.02
CA LEU A 216 6.96 6.46 -21.55
C LEU A 216 5.88 6.51 -20.45
N LEU A 217 6.02 7.41 -19.48
CA LEU A 217 5.05 7.55 -18.40
C LEU A 217 3.64 7.82 -18.92
N ASN A 218 3.50 8.73 -19.89
CA ASN A 218 2.20 9.02 -20.49
C ASN A 218 1.56 7.78 -21.13
N LYS A 219 2.35 6.92 -21.79
CA LYS A 219 1.83 5.67 -22.40
C LYS A 219 1.38 4.62 -21.38
N VAL A 220 2.00 4.54 -20.19
CA VAL A 220 1.68 3.50 -19.22
C VAL A 220 0.55 3.88 -18.27
N ILE A 221 0.22 5.18 -18.17
CA ILE A 221 -0.89 5.68 -17.33
C ILE A 221 -2.19 5.90 -18.11
N GLU A 222 -2.16 5.93 -19.46
CA GLU A 222 -3.33 5.86 -20.34
C GLU A 222 -4.00 4.47 -20.25
#